data_b29b3cc424c7f9f1b89dc7017cb10e2f
#
_entry.id   b29b3cc424c7f9f1b89dc7017cb10e2f
#
_cell.length_a   1.000
_cell.length_b   1.000
_cell.length_c   1.000
_cell.angle_alpha   90.00
_cell.angle_beta   90.00
_cell.angle_gamma   90.00
#
_symmetry.space_group_name_H-M   'P 1'
#
loop_
_entity.id
_entity.type
_entity.pdbx_description
1 polymer ?
#
loop_
_entity_poly.entity_id
_entity_poly.type
_entity_poly.pdbx_seq_one_letter_code
_entity_poly.pdbx_strand_id
1 'polypeptide(L)'
;DSPAAATLKGDPRMATLLHRAVWSHVGTADEPLVVPRGAHRWRVAAYLVQEVLDELAGRGVRYGAARAMLPQRLAHLVLLGMERAGGSPDDRVQDAVARSSAVQRYAAQLWPPVEPRAMLAGLLSDGDLLARHAGDLFAPEEQQILLWDKPPRSRGSARWSAADAVLLDELADLLERTPSLGHVVLDEAQDLSPMHLRAVGRRCSTGSATVLGDIAQGTTPWATSSWTESLTHLGKPEAHVEVLDRGFRVPAEVIGYAARLLPHMAPGLGIPRSVRDNPGELVVQRCAATE
;
A
#
# COMPACT_ATOMS: atom_id res chain seq x y z
N ASP A 1 15.78 -10.60 3.32
CA ASP A 1 15.60 -10.48 1.86
C ASP A 1 16.93 -10.31 1.15
N SER A 2 17.04 -10.82 -0.07
CA SER A 2 18.08 -10.43 -1.01
C SER A 2 17.85 -8.98 -1.47
N PRO A 3 18.89 -8.25 -1.96
CA PRO A 3 18.69 -6.92 -2.54
C PRO A 3 17.64 -6.90 -3.65
N ALA A 4 17.60 -7.92 -4.52
CA ALA A 4 16.62 -8.06 -5.57
C ALA A 4 15.19 -8.22 -5.04
N ALA A 5 14.99 -9.03 -4.01
CA ALA A 5 13.68 -9.19 -3.36
C ALA A 5 13.22 -7.88 -2.69
N ALA A 6 14.12 -7.16 -2.02
CA ALA A 6 13.80 -5.88 -1.40
C ALA A 6 13.42 -4.82 -2.46
N THR A 7 14.09 -4.80 -3.61
CA THR A 7 13.75 -3.91 -4.73
C THR A 7 12.34 -4.21 -5.25
N LEU A 8 12.03 -5.48 -5.53
CA LEU A 8 10.70 -5.88 -6.02
C LEU A 8 9.59 -5.60 -5.00
N LYS A 9 9.85 -5.81 -3.71
CA LYS A 9 8.89 -5.46 -2.64
C LYS A 9 8.69 -3.94 -2.51
N GLY A 10 9.67 -3.14 -2.88
CA GLY A 10 9.59 -1.69 -2.96
C GLY A 10 8.90 -1.15 -4.22
N ASP A 11 8.66 -1.99 -5.22
CA ASP A 11 8.07 -1.61 -6.50
C ASP A 11 6.58 -1.22 -6.36
N PRO A 12 6.10 -0.17 -7.04
CA PRO A 12 4.70 0.28 -6.93
C PRO A 12 3.69 -0.76 -7.43
N ARG A 13 4.09 -1.72 -8.28
CA ARG A 13 3.26 -2.85 -8.72
C ARG A 13 2.76 -3.70 -7.55
N MET A 14 3.51 -3.74 -6.44
CA MET A 14 3.09 -4.43 -5.21
C MET A 14 1.78 -3.89 -4.66
N ALA A 15 1.51 -2.59 -4.76
CA ALA A 15 0.23 -2.03 -4.32
C ALA A 15 -0.95 -2.63 -5.09
N THR A 16 -0.81 -2.81 -6.41
CA THR A 16 -1.84 -3.43 -7.26
C THR A 16 -2.01 -4.93 -6.92
N LEU A 17 -0.90 -5.64 -6.73
CA LEU A 17 -0.92 -7.05 -6.33
C LEU A 17 -1.66 -7.24 -5.00
N LEU A 18 -1.31 -6.46 -3.98
CA LEU A 18 -1.94 -6.54 -2.66
C LEU A 18 -3.43 -6.16 -2.71
N HIS A 19 -3.78 -5.16 -3.50
CA HIS A 19 -5.18 -4.79 -3.74
C HIS A 19 -5.95 -5.96 -4.35
N ARG A 20 -5.47 -6.57 -5.44
CA ARG A 20 -6.07 -7.76 -6.07
C ARG A 20 -6.25 -8.89 -5.05
N ALA A 21 -5.22 -9.16 -4.24
CA ALA A 21 -5.26 -10.22 -3.24
C ALA A 21 -6.30 -9.97 -2.14
N VAL A 22 -6.42 -8.75 -1.62
CA VAL A 22 -7.42 -8.40 -0.60
C VAL A 22 -8.83 -8.52 -1.16
N TRP A 23 -9.10 -7.91 -2.33
CA TRP A 23 -10.45 -7.87 -2.90
C TRP A 23 -10.92 -9.21 -3.48
N SER A 24 -10.00 -10.14 -3.78
CA SER A 24 -10.37 -11.51 -4.18
C SER A 24 -11.04 -12.33 -3.07
N HIS A 25 -11.04 -11.83 -1.83
CA HIS A 25 -11.74 -12.47 -0.71
C HIS A 25 -13.23 -12.17 -0.69
N VAL A 26 -13.70 -11.18 -1.46
CA VAL A 26 -15.14 -10.94 -1.62
C VAL A 26 -15.72 -12.11 -2.43
N GLY A 27 -16.62 -12.84 -1.83
CA GLY A 27 -17.28 -13.99 -2.45
C GLY A 27 -18.40 -13.58 -3.42
N THR A 28 -18.98 -14.59 -4.06
CA THR A 28 -20.16 -14.48 -4.91
C THR A 28 -21.39 -14.96 -4.17
N ALA A 29 -22.50 -14.26 -4.34
CA ALA A 29 -23.77 -14.65 -3.73
C ALA A 29 -24.49 -15.69 -4.61
N ASP A 30 -24.25 -16.98 -4.35
CA ASP A 30 -24.87 -18.09 -5.09
C ASP A 30 -26.18 -18.55 -4.46
N GLU A 31 -26.35 -18.34 -3.14
CA GLU A 31 -27.52 -18.74 -2.38
C GLU A 31 -28.29 -17.51 -1.84
N PRO A 32 -29.62 -17.62 -1.69
CA PRO A 32 -30.40 -16.53 -1.13
C PRO A 32 -30.15 -16.39 0.39
N LEU A 33 -30.17 -15.16 0.89
CA LEU A 33 -30.19 -14.89 2.32
C LEU A 33 -31.58 -15.24 2.87
N VAL A 34 -31.62 -16.07 3.91
CA VAL A 34 -32.86 -16.42 4.63
C VAL A 34 -32.76 -15.96 6.08
N VAL A 35 -33.65 -15.05 6.48
CA VAL A 35 -33.70 -14.49 7.84
C VAL A 35 -34.98 -14.93 8.53
N PRO A 36 -34.92 -15.85 9.54
CA PRO A 36 -36.06 -16.20 10.36
C PRO A 36 -36.40 -15.06 11.34
N ARG A 37 -37.67 -14.67 11.43
CA ARG A 37 -38.14 -13.67 12.38
C ARG A 37 -39.61 -13.96 12.77
N GLY A 38 -39.82 -14.38 14.00
CA GLY A 38 -41.11 -14.87 14.45
C GLY A 38 -41.55 -16.11 13.65
N ALA A 39 -42.77 -16.10 13.14
CA ALA A 39 -43.31 -17.16 12.28
C ALA A 39 -42.86 -17.06 10.81
N HIS A 40 -42.23 -15.97 10.42
CA HIS A 40 -41.86 -15.71 9.04
C HIS A 40 -40.40 -16.05 8.74
N ARG A 41 -40.14 -16.43 7.47
CA ARG A 41 -38.80 -16.60 6.90
C ARG A 41 -38.65 -15.63 5.73
N TRP A 42 -37.96 -14.53 5.97
CA TRP A 42 -37.70 -13.52 4.95
C TRP A 42 -36.58 -13.98 4.04
N ARG A 43 -36.84 -13.98 2.74
CA ARG A 43 -35.89 -14.46 1.74
C ARG A 43 -35.49 -13.30 0.82
N VAL A 44 -34.17 -13.06 0.69
CA VAL A 44 -33.58 -12.13 -0.25
C VAL A 44 -32.90 -12.94 -1.34
N ALA A 45 -33.24 -12.68 -2.61
CA ALA A 45 -32.66 -13.41 -3.73
C ALA A 45 -31.16 -13.12 -3.86
N ALA A 46 -30.37 -14.12 -4.30
CA ALA A 46 -28.93 -14.05 -4.41
C ALA A 46 -28.48 -12.88 -5.30
N TYR A 47 -29.15 -12.61 -6.43
CA TYR A 47 -28.80 -11.51 -7.33
C TYR A 47 -28.91 -10.12 -6.67
N LEU A 48 -29.89 -9.89 -5.77
CA LEU A 48 -30.00 -8.63 -5.02
C LEU A 48 -28.85 -8.49 -4.01
N VAL A 49 -28.39 -9.58 -3.42
CA VAL A 49 -27.21 -9.57 -2.57
C VAL A 49 -25.98 -9.28 -3.40
N GLN A 50 -25.84 -9.87 -4.59
CA GLN A 50 -24.72 -9.62 -5.49
C GLN A 50 -24.64 -8.14 -5.89
N GLU A 51 -25.77 -7.52 -6.22
CA GLU A 51 -25.82 -6.06 -6.50
C GLU A 51 -25.28 -5.22 -5.35
N VAL A 52 -25.57 -5.61 -4.09
CA VAL A 52 -25.02 -4.94 -2.90
C VAL A 52 -23.51 -5.15 -2.76
N LEU A 53 -23.01 -6.38 -3.04
CA LEU A 53 -21.58 -6.65 -3.00
C LEU A 53 -20.84 -5.83 -4.05
N ASP A 54 -21.35 -5.79 -5.27
CA ASP A 54 -20.75 -5.05 -6.40
C ASP A 54 -20.78 -3.53 -6.13
N GLU A 55 -21.88 -3.01 -5.61
CA GLU A 55 -21.99 -1.61 -5.19
C GLU A 55 -20.93 -1.26 -4.14
N LEU A 56 -20.81 -2.06 -3.07
CA LEU A 56 -19.88 -1.81 -1.99
C LEU A 56 -18.42 -1.93 -2.46
N ALA A 57 -18.12 -2.90 -3.32
CA ALA A 57 -16.79 -3.07 -3.90
C ALA A 57 -16.40 -1.89 -4.81
N GLY A 58 -17.37 -1.35 -5.56
CA GLY A 58 -17.18 -0.23 -6.48
C GLY A 58 -17.11 1.16 -5.82
N ARG A 59 -17.43 1.29 -4.54
CA ARG A 59 -17.51 2.59 -3.82
C ARG A 59 -16.16 3.27 -3.57
N GLY A 60 -15.04 2.59 -3.77
CA GLY A 60 -13.72 3.14 -3.46
C GLY A 60 -13.44 3.31 -1.97
N VAL A 61 -14.24 2.68 -1.09
CA VAL A 61 -13.99 2.64 0.36
C VAL A 61 -13.04 1.50 0.72
N ARG A 62 -12.47 1.54 1.92
CA ARG A 62 -11.59 0.47 2.41
C ARG A 62 -12.37 -0.84 2.59
N TYR A 63 -11.69 -1.96 2.38
CA TYR A 63 -12.26 -3.31 2.49
C TYR A 63 -13.00 -3.54 3.82
N GLY A 64 -12.40 -3.15 4.95
CA GLY A 64 -13.01 -3.28 6.27
C GLY A 64 -14.25 -2.39 6.46
N ALA A 65 -14.24 -1.18 5.88
CA ALA A 65 -15.39 -0.28 5.92
C ALA A 65 -16.56 -0.85 5.10
N ALA A 66 -16.31 -1.32 3.87
CA ALA A 66 -17.33 -1.98 3.06
C ALA A 66 -17.91 -3.23 3.76
N ARG A 67 -17.02 -4.06 4.34
CA ARG A 67 -17.42 -5.22 5.15
C ARG A 67 -18.32 -4.83 6.31
N ALA A 68 -18.01 -3.75 7.03
CA ALA A 68 -18.82 -3.29 8.16
C ALA A 68 -20.20 -2.77 7.72
N MET A 69 -20.34 -2.25 6.52
CA MET A 69 -21.59 -1.76 5.95
C MET A 69 -22.51 -2.88 5.48
N LEU A 70 -21.95 -4.03 5.08
CA LEU A 70 -22.70 -5.13 4.45
C LEU A 70 -23.90 -5.62 5.27
N PRO A 71 -23.82 -5.88 6.59
CA PRO A 71 -24.98 -6.35 7.36
C PRO A 71 -26.17 -5.39 7.33
N GLN A 72 -25.93 -4.09 7.39
CA GLN A 72 -27.00 -3.08 7.32
C GLN A 72 -27.63 -3.02 5.92
N ARG A 73 -26.84 -3.16 4.86
CA ARG A 73 -27.34 -3.22 3.48
C ARG A 73 -28.19 -4.47 3.26
N LEU A 74 -27.76 -5.62 3.76
CA LEU A 74 -28.54 -6.86 3.70
C LEU A 74 -29.84 -6.76 4.52
N ALA A 75 -29.79 -6.16 5.70
CA ALA A 75 -30.98 -5.92 6.52
C ALA A 75 -31.99 -5.04 5.78
N HIS A 76 -31.55 -4.00 5.10
CA HIS A 76 -32.42 -3.15 4.30
C HIS A 76 -33.19 -3.95 3.23
N LEU A 77 -32.52 -4.88 2.52
CA LEU A 77 -33.19 -5.76 1.56
C LEU A 77 -34.29 -6.63 2.21
N VAL A 78 -34.06 -7.08 3.45
CA VAL A 78 -35.05 -7.83 4.22
C VAL A 78 -36.25 -6.93 4.56
N LEU A 79 -36.01 -5.68 4.97
CA LEU A 79 -37.08 -4.72 5.28
C LEU A 79 -37.95 -4.43 4.05
N LEU A 80 -37.33 -4.24 2.88
CA LEU A 80 -38.11 -4.09 1.62
C LEU A 80 -39.04 -5.29 1.36
N GLY A 81 -38.61 -6.49 1.73
CA GLY A 81 -39.48 -7.68 1.70
C GLY A 81 -40.65 -7.61 2.67
N MET A 82 -40.42 -7.10 3.91
CA MET A 82 -41.45 -6.88 4.90
C MET A 82 -42.48 -5.84 4.47
N GLU A 83 -42.03 -4.73 3.91
CA GLU A 83 -42.89 -3.66 3.38
C GLU A 83 -43.80 -4.18 2.25
N ARG A 84 -43.23 -4.92 1.30
CA ARG A 84 -44.02 -5.56 0.20
C ARG A 84 -45.07 -6.53 0.73
N ALA A 85 -44.87 -7.10 1.91
CA ALA A 85 -45.87 -7.96 2.59
C ALA A 85 -46.85 -7.16 3.44
N GLY A 86 -46.85 -5.82 3.39
CA GLY A 86 -47.78 -4.95 4.11
C GLY A 86 -47.31 -4.57 5.52
N GLY A 87 -46.08 -4.90 5.90
CA GLY A 87 -45.47 -4.47 7.18
C GLY A 87 -44.95 -3.03 7.10
N SER A 88 -44.69 -2.42 8.27
CA SER A 88 -44.07 -1.12 8.40
C SER A 88 -42.87 -1.22 9.38
N PRO A 89 -41.75 -1.84 8.97
CA PRO A 89 -40.58 -1.96 9.81
C PRO A 89 -39.91 -0.60 10.02
N ASP A 90 -39.40 -0.36 11.23
CA ASP A 90 -38.64 0.83 11.60
C ASP A 90 -37.11 0.54 11.66
N ASP A 91 -36.33 1.56 11.98
CA ASP A 91 -34.85 1.47 12.11
C ASP A 91 -34.42 0.45 13.19
N ARG A 92 -35.23 0.27 14.24
CA ARG A 92 -34.96 -0.74 15.29
C ARG A 92 -35.07 -2.14 14.75
N VAL A 93 -36.02 -2.35 13.85
CA VAL A 93 -36.19 -3.66 13.15
C VAL A 93 -35.00 -3.87 12.23
N GLN A 94 -34.55 -2.86 11.49
CA GLN A 94 -33.36 -2.95 10.64
C GLN A 94 -32.12 -3.34 11.45
N ASP A 95 -31.87 -2.63 12.54
CA ASP A 95 -30.74 -2.91 13.43
C ASP A 95 -30.80 -4.34 14.03
N ALA A 96 -31.98 -4.79 14.41
CA ALA A 96 -32.17 -6.14 14.93
C ALA A 96 -31.92 -7.20 13.86
N VAL A 97 -32.35 -6.97 12.61
CA VAL A 97 -32.08 -7.85 11.46
C VAL A 97 -30.60 -7.86 11.14
N ALA A 98 -29.94 -6.70 11.06
CA ALA A 98 -28.52 -6.60 10.78
C ALA A 98 -27.67 -7.37 11.82
N ARG A 99 -28.05 -7.32 13.08
CA ARG A 99 -27.37 -8.06 14.17
C ARG A 99 -27.76 -9.53 14.29
N SER A 100 -28.74 -10.00 13.52
CA SER A 100 -29.18 -11.41 13.58
C SER A 100 -28.04 -12.35 13.14
N SER A 101 -27.98 -13.53 13.76
CA SER A 101 -26.96 -14.54 13.44
C SER A 101 -27.01 -15.01 11.99
N ALA A 102 -28.19 -14.97 11.36
CA ALA A 102 -28.36 -15.32 9.95
C ALA A 102 -27.63 -14.31 9.04
N VAL A 103 -27.89 -13.00 9.24
CA VAL A 103 -27.23 -11.94 8.46
C VAL A 103 -25.73 -11.89 8.73
N GLN A 104 -25.31 -11.98 10.00
CA GLN A 104 -23.89 -11.91 10.36
C GLN A 104 -23.08 -13.08 9.77
N ARG A 105 -23.59 -14.30 9.82
CA ARG A 105 -22.93 -15.48 9.22
C ARG A 105 -22.86 -15.36 7.70
N TYR A 106 -23.96 -14.99 7.09
CA TYR A 106 -24.02 -14.84 5.64
C TYR A 106 -23.07 -13.73 5.14
N ALA A 107 -23.05 -12.58 5.82
CA ALA A 107 -22.12 -11.50 5.53
C ALA A 107 -20.64 -11.92 5.72
N ALA A 108 -20.33 -12.69 6.78
CA ALA A 108 -18.98 -13.17 7.03
C ALA A 108 -18.51 -14.23 6.02
N GLN A 109 -19.42 -15.00 5.43
CA GLN A 109 -19.12 -15.91 4.32
C GLN A 109 -18.76 -15.16 3.04
N LEU A 110 -19.54 -14.13 2.69
CA LEU A 110 -19.37 -13.36 1.46
C LEU A 110 -18.25 -12.33 1.56
N TRP A 111 -17.99 -11.81 2.75
CA TRP A 111 -16.98 -10.79 2.98
C TRP A 111 -16.19 -11.09 4.26
N PRO A 112 -15.28 -12.08 4.21
CA PRO A 112 -14.53 -12.52 5.38
C PRO A 112 -13.55 -11.46 5.86
N PRO A 113 -13.13 -11.50 7.14
CA PRO A 113 -12.03 -10.65 7.62
C PRO A 113 -10.71 -11.09 6.97
N VAL A 114 -9.88 -10.11 6.62
CA VAL A 114 -8.52 -10.33 6.13
C VAL A 114 -7.53 -9.91 7.22
N GLU A 115 -6.54 -10.75 7.47
CA GLU A 115 -5.47 -10.48 8.43
C GLU A 115 -4.19 -10.19 7.64
N PRO A 116 -3.58 -8.98 7.75
CA PRO A 116 -2.45 -8.54 6.92
C PRO A 116 -1.25 -9.49 6.93
N ARG A 117 -0.85 -9.97 8.11
CA ARG A 117 0.32 -10.85 8.25
C ARG A 117 0.07 -12.22 7.64
N ALA A 118 -1.15 -12.77 7.79
CA ALA A 118 -1.51 -14.05 7.19
C ALA A 118 -1.55 -13.94 5.66
N MET A 119 -2.12 -12.85 5.14
CA MET A 119 -2.18 -12.56 3.72
C MET A 119 -0.78 -12.46 3.12
N LEU A 120 0.08 -11.61 3.68
CA LEU A 120 1.44 -11.42 3.16
C LEU A 120 2.26 -12.70 3.27
N ALA A 121 2.19 -13.41 4.41
CA ALA A 121 2.88 -14.70 4.55
C ALA A 121 2.41 -15.72 3.51
N GLY A 122 1.11 -15.78 3.22
CA GLY A 122 0.56 -16.63 2.16
C GLY A 122 1.14 -16.28 0.80
N LEU A 123 1.09 -15.02 0.41
CA LEU A 123 1.62 -14.54 -0.88
C LEU A 123 3.11 -14.82 -1.06
N LEU A 124 3.91 -14.64 0.00
CA LEU A 124 5.38 -14.84 -0.07
C LEU A 124 5.81 -16.30 0.16
N SER A 125 4.88 -17.21 0.47
CA SER A 125 5.18 -18.63 0.73
C SER A 125 4.58 -19.58 -0.30
N ASP A 126 3.57 -19.14 -1.05
CA ASP A 126 2.81 -19.97 -1.98
C ASP A 126 2.89 -19.35 -3.39
N GLY A 127 3.66 -20.01 -4.27
CA GLY A 127 3.88 -19.55 -5.63
C GLY A 127 2.60 -19.50 -6.47
N ASP A 128 1.68 -20.45 -6.28
CA ASP A 128 0.41 -20.48 -7.01
C ASP A 128 -0.52 -19.34 -6.56
N LEU A 129 -0.53 -19.04 -5.26
CA LEU A 129 -1.26 -17.90 -4.72
C LEU A 129 -0.69 -16.58 -5.22
N LEU A 130 0.64 -16.44 -5.21
CA LEU A 130 1.33 -15.26 -5.73
C LEU A 130 1.03 -15.09 -7.23
N ALA A 131 1.21 -16.13 -8.05
CA ALA A 131 0.99 -16.08 -9.49
C ALA A 131 -0.46 -15.68 -9.85
N ARG A 132 -1.44 -16.17 -9.09
CA ARG A 132 -2.86 -15.84 -9.30
C ARG A 132 -3.13 -14.33 -9.19
N HIS A 133 -2.45 -13.64 -8.27
CA HIS A 133 -2.65 -12.21 -8.04
C HIS A 133 -1.62 -11.32 -8.76
N ALA A 134 -0.42 -11.85 -9.01
CA ALA A 134 0.62 -11.17 -9.78
C ALA A 134 0.21 -11.00 -11.25
N GLY A 135 -0.39 -12.06 -11.85
CA GLY A 135 -0.87 -12.01 -13.24
C GLY A 135 0.20 -11.46 -14.18
N ASP A 136 -0.12 -10.38 -14.84
CA ASP A 136 0.72 -9.62 -15.77
C ASP A 136 1.65 -8.59 -15.12
N LEU A 137 1.56 -8.40 -13.79
CA LEU A 137 2.33 -7.37 -13.08
C LEU A 137 3.81 -7.74 -12.94
N PHE A 138 4.10 -9.02 -12.71
CA PHE A 138 5.44 -9.54 -12.45
C PHE A 138 5.74 -10.74 -13.34
N ALA A 139 6.92 -10.71 -13.98
CA ALA A 139 7.42 -11.85 -14.73
C ALA A 139 7.62 -13.09 -13.81
N PRO A 140 7.59 -14.32 -14.35
CA PRO A 140 7.77 -15.53 -13.54
C PRO A 140 9.06 -15.51 -12.71
N GLU A 141 10.15 -14.97 -13.25
CA GLU A 141 11.44 -14.84 -12.58
C GLU A 141 11.36 -13.85 -11.40
N GLU A 142 10.64 -12.72 -11.56
CA GLU A 142 10.40 -11.77 -10.48
C GLU A 142 9.55 -12.38 -9.37
N GLN A 143 8.54 -13.19 -9.73
CA GLN A 143 7.71 -13.90 -8.76
C GLN A 143 8.52 -14.88 -7.91
N GLN A 144 9.47 -15.61 -8.53
CA GLN A 144 10.36 -16.50 -7.79
C GLN A 144 11.26 -15.72 -6.80
N ILE A 145 11.73 -14.54 -7.16
CA ILE A 145 12.53 -13.69 -6.28
C ILE A 145 11.71 -13.16 -5.09
N LEU A 146 10.42 -12.93 -5.27
CA LEU A 146 9.52 -12.48 -4.20
C LEU A 146 9.24 -13.57 -3.16
N LEU A 147 9.28 -14.85 -3.55
CA LEU A 147 9.01 -15.96 -2.63
C LEU A 147 10.11 -16.11 -1.58
N TRP A 148 9.72 -16.47 -0.38
CA TRP A 148 10.69 -16.80 0.69
C TRP A 148 11.35 -18.15 0.42
N ASP A 149 12.67 -18.21 0.43
CA ASP A 149 13.44 -19.46 0.33
C ASP A 149 13.05 -20.47 1.42
N LYS A 150 12.75 -19.98 2.60
CA LYS A 150 12.37 -20.76 3.78
C LYS A 150 11.11 -20.19 4.40
N PRO A 151 9.93 -20.61 3.96
CA PRO A 151 8.68 -20.18 4.55
C PRO A 151 8.63 -20.48 6.06
N PRO A 152 8.05 -19.58 6.87
CA PRO A 152 7.94 -19.78 8.30
C PRO A 152 7.01 -20.94 8.63
N ARG A 153 7.38 -21.78 9.63
CA ARG A 153 6.58 -22.93 10.05
C ARG A 153 5.24 -22.54 10.68
N SER A 154 5.11 -21.34 11.16
CA SER A 154 3.87 -20.79 11.72
C SER A 154 3.81 -19.28 11.49
N ARG A 155 2.59 -18.72 11.54
CA ARG A 155 2.36 -17.27 11.37
C ARG A 155 3.16 -16.42 12.39
N GLY A 156 3.35 -16.92 13.61
CA GLY A 156 4.08 -16.21 14.65
C GLY A 156 5.61 -16.28 14.54
N SER A 157 6.14 -17.18 13.69
CA SER A 157 7.58 -17.34 13.48
C SER A 157 8.12 -16.57 12.26
N ALA A 158 7.27 -15.86 11.53
CA ALA A 158 7.69 -15.05 10.40
C ALA A 158 8.61 -13.91 10.86
N ARG A 159 9.75 -13.77 10.20
CA ARG A 159 10.69 -12.66 10.39
C ARG A 159 10.46 -11.66 9.26
N TRP A 160 9.88 -10.55 9.61
CA TRP A 160 9.55 -9.50 8.65
C TRP A 160 10.77 -8.61 8.39
N SER A 161 11.10 -8.40 7.14
CA SER A 161 12.10 -7.42 6.71
C SER A 161 11.53 -5.99 6.75
N ALA A 162 12.37 -4.98 6.53
CA ALA A 162 11.91 -3.61 6.38
C ALA A 162 10.98 -3.45 5.16
N ALA A 163 11.29 -4.13 4.05
CA ALA A 163 10.45 -4.14 2.86
C ALA A 163 9.09 -4.84 3.12
N ASP A 164 9.07 -5.95 3.87
CA ASP A 164 7.81 -6.59 4.27
C ASP A 164 6.95 -5.69 5.16
N ALA A 165 7.57 -4.90 6.05
CA ALA A 165 6.86 -3.99 6.93
C ALA A 165 6.06 -2.94 6.13
N VAL A 166 6.61 -2.46 5.02
CA VAL A 166 5.93 -1.51 4.12
C VAL A 166 4.75 -2.17 3.40
N LEU A 167 4.88 -3.43 3.00
CA LEU A 167 3.78 -4.19 2.42
C LEU A 167 2.67 -4.48 3.44
N LEU A 168 3.03 -4.75 4.70
CA LEU A 168 2.06 -4.87 5.79
C LEU A 168 1.33 -3.55 6.06
N ASP A 169 2.02 -2.41 5.95
CA ASP A 169 1.42 -1.09 6.06
C ASP A 169 0.43 -0.81 4.90
N GLU A 170 0.76 -1.21 3.66
CA GLU A 170 -0.16 -1.13 2.52
C GLU A 170 -1.41 -1.98 2.77
N LEU A 171 -1.24 -3.23 3.20
CA LEU A 171 -2.36 -4.12 3.54
C LEU A 171 -3.24 -3.54 4.65
N ALA A 172 -2.63 -2.99 5.70
CA ALA A 172 -3.38 -2.36 6.79
C ALA A 172 -4.24 -1.19 6.29
N ASP A 173 -3.70 -0.34 5.40
CA ASP A 173 -4.44 0.78 4.82
C ASP A 173 -5.55 0.33 3.86
N LEU A 174 -5.38 -0.78 3.14
CA LEU A 174 -6.45 -1.37 2.32
C LEU A 174 -7.63 -1.85 3.17
N LEU A 175 -7.37 -2.28 4.39
CA LEU A 175 -8.41 -2.74 5.32
C LEU A 175 -9.04 -1.58 6.08
N GLU A 176 -8.21 -0.71 6.66
CA GLU A 176 -8.64 0.42 7.47
C GLU A 176 -7.85 1.67 7.10
N ARG A 177 -8.55 2.79 7.01
CA ARG A 177 -7.91 4.05 6.62
C ARG A 177 -6.83 4.46 7.62
N THR A 178 -5.61 4.67 7.15
CA THR A 178 -4.52 5.27 7.93
C THR A 178 -4.87 6.72 8.29
N PRO A 179 -4.79 7.12 9.58
CA PRO A 179 -4.99 8.51 9.99
C PRO A 179 -3.98 9.45 9.33
N SER A 180 -4.45 10.62 8.89
CA SER A 180 -3.58 11.65 8.30
C SER A 180 -3.02 12.56 9.38
N LEU A 181 -1.73 12.90 9.26
CA LEU A 181 -1.04 13.92 10.03
C LEU A 181 -1.22 15.29 9.38
N GLY A 182 -1.12 16.38 10.18
CA GLY A 182 -1.22 17.73 9.67
C GLY A 182 -0.02 18.13 8.80
N HIS A 183 1.18 17.67 9.17
CA HIS A 183 2.42 17.91 8.43
C HIS A 183 3.40 16.75 8.64
N VAL A 184 4.13 16.39 7.58
CA VAL A 184 5.21 15.39 7.60
C VAL A 184 6.49 16.02 7.08
N VAL A 185 7.58 15.83 7.79
CA VAL A 185 8.94 16.16 7.31
C VAL A 185 9.65 14.86 6.99
N LEU A 186 10.13 14.75 5.77
CA LEU A 186 10.83 13.58 5.24
C LEU A 186 12.21 13.99 4.77
N ASP A 187 13.24 13.41 5.37
CA ASP A 187 14.64 13.63 5.00
C ASP A 187 15.20 12.40 4.29
N GLU A 188 16.26 12.58 3.50
CA GLU A 188 16.92 11.53 2.70
C GLU A 188 15.92 10.76 1.79
N ALA A 189 15.00 11.48 1.20
CA ALA A 189 13.87 10.88 0.48
C ALA A 189 14.32 10.10 -0.79
N GLN A 190 15.50 10.36 -1.33
CA GLN A 190 16.06 9.64 -2.48
C GLN A 190 16.30 8.15 -2.21
N ASP A 191 16.49 7.77 -0.94
CA ASP A 191 16.72 6.39 -0.53
C ASP A 191 15.43 5.59 -0.24
N LEU A 192 14.28 6.21 -0.41
CA LEU A 192 12.99 5.56 -0.18
C LEU A 192 12.44 4.92 -1.46
N SER A 193 11.95 3.68 -1.34
CA SER A 193 11.26 3.03 -2.44
C SER A 193 9.89 3.65 -2.70
N PRO A 194 9.29 3.45 -3.89
CA PRO A 194 7.92 3.84 -4.20
C PRO A 194 6.91 3.41 -3.13
N MET A 195 7.03 2.20 -2.60
CA MET A 195 6.14 1.71 -1.54
C MET A 195 6.35 2.43 -0.21
N HIS A 196 7.60 2.84 0.15
CA HIS A 196 7.85 3.70 1.30
C HIS A 196 7.20 5.08 1.12
N LEU A 197 7.38 5.70 -0.05
CA LEU A 197 6.77 7.00 -0.36
C LEU A 197 5.25 6.95 -0.29
N ARG A 198 4.61 5.87 -0.78
CA ARG A 198 3.18 5.64 -0.64
C ARG A 198 2.76 5.56 0.84
N ALA A 199 3.52 4.84 1.68
CA ALA A 199 3.24 4.74 3.11
C ALA A 199 3.30 6.09 3.82
N VAL A 200 4.27 6.94 3.47
CA VAL A 200 4.36 8.33 3.96
C VAL A 200 3.20 9.16 3.41
N GLY A 201 2.91 9.07 2.11
CA GLY A 201 1.84 9.80 1.43
C GLY A 201 0.46 9.58 2.08
N ARG A 202 0.13 8.34 2.46
CA ARG A 202 -1.10 8.03 3.19
C ARG A 202 -1.21 8.80 4.50
N ARG A 203 -0.08 9.00 5.20
CA ARG A 203 -0.01 9.73 6.48
C ARG A 203 -0.06 11.25 6.34
N CYS A 204 0.03 11.77 5.13
CA CYS A 204 -0.15 13.20 4.83
C CYS A 204 -1.18 13.44 3.70
N SER A 205 -2.14 12.55 3.54
CA SER A 205 -3.14 12.61 2.46
C SER A 205 -3.96 13.90 2.48
N THR A 206 -4.29 14.41 3.67
CA THR A 206 -5.02 15.67 3.90
C THR A 206 -4.14 16.78 4.48
N GLY A 207 -2.88 16.47 4.81
CA GLY A 207 -1.88 17.40 5.35
C GLY A 207 -0.88 17.86 4.30
N SER A 208 0.13 18.57 4.77
CA SER A 208 1.27 19.02 3.97
C SER A 208 2.51 18.16 4.23
N ALA A 209 3.49 18.24 3.35
CA ALA A 209 4.78 17.57 3.49
C ALA A 209 5.92 18.50 3.12
N THR A 210 7.03 18.41 3.85
CA THR A 210 8.33 18.93 3.45
C THR A 210 9.24 17.75 3.16
N VAL A 211 9.71 17.64 1.93
CA VAL A 211 10.53 16.53 1.47
C VAL A 211 11.93 17.06 1.13
N LEU A 212 12.93 16.46 1.74
CA LEU A 212 14.33 16.82 1.59
C LEU A 212 15.10 15.61 1.04
N GLY A 213 16.11 15.86 0.22
CA GLY A 213 16.96 14.81 -0.30
C GLY A 213 17.89 15.29 -1.40
N ASP A 214 18.80 14.42 -1.81
CA ASP A 214 19.74 14.65 -2.90
C ASP A 214 19.76 13.42 -3.82
N ILE A 215 19.21 13.57 -5.02
CA ILE A 215 19.15 12.49 -6.02
C ILE A 215 20.56 11.94 -6.35
N ALA A 216 21.59 12.78 -6.32
CA ALA A 216 22.96 12.36 -6.59
C ALA A 216 23.57 11.48 -5.47
N GLN A 217 22.96 11.45 -4.30
CA GLN A 217 23.40 10.66 -3.14
C GLN A 217 22.61 9.37 -2.94
N GLY A 218 21.72 8.99 -3.86
CA GLY A 218 20.97 7.75 -3.76
C GLY A 218 21.89 6.54 -3.69
N THR A 219 21.75 5.73 -2.62
CA THR A 219 22.62 4.56 -2.36
C THR A 219 21.87 3.24 -2.45
N THR A 220 20.54 3.29 -2.49
CA THR A 220 19.70 2.08 -2.55
C THR A 220 19.47 1.62 -3.98
N PRO A 221 19.21 0.32 -4.22
CA PRO A 221 18.89 -0.20 -5.55
C PRO A 221 17.61 0.40 -6.18
N TRP A 222 16.77 1.01 -5.37
CA TRP A 222 15.53 1.68 -5.77
C TRP A 222 15.59 3.20 -5.68
N ALA A 223 16.81 3.77 -5.52
CA ALA A 223 16.97 5.22 -5.47
C ALA A 223 16.39 5.88 -6.71
N THR A 224 15.61 6.94 -6.49
CA THR A 224 14.95 7.65 -7.59
C THR A 224 15.93 8.50 -8.39
N SER A 225 15.69 8.58 -9.69
CA SER A 225 16.39 9.54 -10.58
C SER A 225 15.55 10.80 -10.83
N SER A 226 14.33 10.87 -10.30
CA SER A 226 13.37 11.94 -10.58
C SER A 226 12.52 12.30 -9.38
N TRP A 227 12.57 13.56 -8.97
CA TRP A 227 11.66 14.11 -7.96
C TRP A 227 10.19 14.02 -8.38
N THR A 228 9.89 14.18 -9.65
CA THR A 228 8.52 14.09 -10.18
C THR A 228 7.93 12.71 -9.92
N GLU A 229 8.71 11.65 -10.13
CA GLU A 229 8.29 10.29 -9.86
C GLU A 229 8.08 10.05 -8.35
N SER A 230 9.04 10.48 -7.51
CA SER A 230 8.93 10.37 -6.05
C SER A 230 7.71 11.11 -5.50
N LEU A 231 7.45 12.32 -5.98
CA LEU A 231 6.30 13.11 -5.58
C LEU A 231 4.97 12.47 -6.03
N THR A 232 4.95 11.80 -7.18
CA THR A 232 3.79 11.03 -7.64
C THR A 232 3.50 9.87 -6.69
N HIS A 233 4.53 9.12 -6.29
CA HIS A 233 4.36 8.03 -5.30
C HIS A 233 3.97 8.54 -3.91
N LEU A 234 4.42 9.73 -3.53
CA LEU A 234 4.00 10.41 -2.30
C LEU A 234 2.55 10.92 -2.38
N GLY A 235 1.92 10.93 -3.56
CA GLY A 235 0.59 11.49 -3.78
C GLY A 235 0.55 13.02 -3.78
N LYS A 236 1.66 13.67 -4.14
CA LYS A 236 1.83 15.12 -4.22
C LYS A 236 2.48 15.54 -5.57
N PRO A 237 1.94 15.12 -6.72
CA PRO A 237 2.57 15.35 -8.03
C PRO A 237 2.76 16.83 -8.37
N GLU A 238 1.90 17.72 -7.82
CA GLU A 238 1.93 19.17 -8.06
C GLU A 238 2.74 19.92 -6.99
N ALA A 239 3.56 19.23 -6.17
CA ALA A 239 4.35 19.88 -5.14
C ALA A 239 5.41 20.81 -5.77
N HIS A 240 5.63 21.95 -5.13
CA HIS A 240 6.73 22.83 -5.49
C HIS A 240 8.08 22.18 -5.19
N VAL A 241 9.00 22.24 -6.16
CA VAL A 241 10.37 21.73 -6.01
C VAL A 241 11.33 22.91 -6.02
N GLU A 242 12.06 23.12 -4.93
CA GLU A 242 13.12 24.12 -4.81
C GLU A 242 14.48 23.43 -4.91
N VAL A 243 15.32 23.92 -5.81
CA VAL A 243 16.67 23.38 -6.02
C VAL A 243 17.67 24.20 -5.21
N LEU A 244 18.30 23.54 -4.22
CA LEU A 244 19.34 24.15 -3.40
C LEU A 244 20.72 23.92 -4.04
N ASP A 245 21.25 24.92 -4.73
CA ASP A 245 22.53 24.84 -5.48
C ASP A 245 23.73 25.35 -4.69
N ARG A 246 23.54 25.82 -3.44
CA ARG A 246 24.60 26.42 -2.62
C ARG A 246 24.98 25.54 -1.44
N GLY A 247 26.23 25.11 -1.39
CA GLY A 247 26.79 24.34 -0.28
C GLY A 247 27.55 25.23 0.71
N PHE A 248 27.20 25.16 1.99
CA PHE A 248 27.80 25.92 3.09
C PHE A 248 28.82 25.09 3.88
N ARG A 249 28.86 23.79 3.69
CA ARG A 249 29.64 22.85 4.50
C ARG A 249 30.98 22.53 3.87
N VAL A 250 31.01 22.27 2.56
CA VAL A 250 32.17 21.72 1.84
C VAL A 250 32.92 22.82 1.07
N PRO A 251 34.25 22.88 1.12
CA PRO A 251 35.07 23.82 0.33
C PRO A 251 34.90 23.65 -1.18
N ALA A 252 35.13 24.73 -1.94
CA ALA A 252 34.92 24.77 -3.39
C ALA A 252 35.76 23.74 -4.18
N GLU A 253 37.02 23.52 -3.80
CA GLU A 253 37.89 22.53 -4.47
C GLU A 253 37.41 21.10 -4.32
N VAL A 254 36.90 20.75 -3.14
CA VAL A 254 36.35 19.41 -2.85
C VAL A 254 35.05 19.19 -3.62
N ILE A 255 34.14 20.18 -3.64
CA ILE A 255 32.92 20.12 -4.45
C ILE A 255 33.25 19.99 -5.93
N GLY A 256 34.20 20.80 -6.43
CA GLY A 256 34.64 20.76 -7.84
C GLY A 256 35.23 19.40 -8.22
N TYR A 257 35.94 18.74 -7.33
CA TYR A 257 36.42 17.38 -7.56
C TYR A 257 35.30 16.36 -7.62
N ALA A 258 34.41 16.36 -6.64
CA ALA A 258 33.27 15.45 -6.56
C ALA A 258 32.28 15.66 -7.72
N ALA A 259 32.10 16.90 -8.17
CA ALA A 259 31.21 17.26 -9.26
C ALA A 259 31.55 16.60 -10.60
N ARG A 260 32.79 16.10 -10.78
CA ARG A 260 33.19 15.32 -11.97
C ARG A 260 32.39 14.03 -12.13
N LEU A 261 31.80 13.51 -11.06
CA LEU A 261 30.98 12.32 -11.09
C LEU A 261 29.53 12.62 -11.48
N LEU A 262 29.03 13.84 -11.28
CA LEU A 262 27.63 14.21 -11.52
C LEU A 262 27.11 13.87 -12.93
N PRO A 263 27.84 14.09 -14.03
CA PRO A 263 27.39 13.74 -15.37
C PRO A 263 27.12 12.24 -15.56
N HIS A 264 27.74 11.39 -14.72
CA HIS A 264 27.62 9.94 -14.78
C HIS A 264 26.54 9.41 -13.79
N MET A 265 26.36 10.10 -12.67
CA MET A 265 25.46 9.68 -11.60
C MET A 265 24.06 10.29 -11.74
N ALA A 266 23.99 11.56 -12.11
CA ALA A 266 22.76 12.33 -12.20
C ALA A 266 22.83 13.33 -13.36
N PRO A 267 22.76 12.85 -14.62
CA PRO A 267 22.81 13.71 -15.79
C PRO A 267 21.62 14.68 -15.76
N GLY A 268 21.89 15.97 -15.84
CA GLY A 268 20.86 17.02 -15.76
C GLY A 268 20.80 17.77 -14.44
N LEU A 269 21.51 17.33 -13.39
CA LEU A 269 21.68 18.15 -12.18
C LEU A 269 22.78 19.18 -12.38
N GLY A 270 22.52 20.41 -11.92
CA GLY A 270 23.52 21.49 -11.88
C GLY A 270 24.63 21.19 -10.88
N ILE A 271 25.83 21.70 -11.17
CA ILE A 271 26.97 21.59 -10.24
C ILE A 271 26.72 22.53 -9.05
N PRO A 272 26.69 22.01 -7.80
CA PRO A 272 26.53 22.85 -6.63
C PRO A 272 27.72 23.78 -6.43
N ARG A 273 27.46 24.99 -5.93
CA ARG A 273 28.49 26.00 -5.68
C ARG A 273 28.76 26.09 -4.17
N SER A 274 30.05 26.05 -3.79
CA SER A 274 30.41 26.38 -2.41
C SER A 274 30.32 27.88 -2.18
N VAL A 275 29.77 28.28 -1.02
CA VAL A 275 29.85 29.66 -0.49
C VAL A 275 31.08 29.86 0.40
N ARG A 276 31.92 28.85 0.58
CA ARG A 276 33.14 28.95 1.36
C ARG A 276 34.31 29.37 0.45
N ASP A 277 34.85 30.54 0.71
CA ASP A 277 36.04 31.06 0.05
C ASP A 277 37.36 30.37 0.48
N ASN A 278 37.27 29.57 1.57
CA ASN A 278 38.41 28.79 2.03
C ASN A 278 38.62 27.59 1.06
N PRO A 279 39.83 27.48 0.43
CA PRO A 279 40.14 26.42 -0.53
C PRO A 279 40.05 25.01 0.06
N GLY A 280 40.21 24.85 1.38
CA GLY A 280 40.28 23.53 2.00
C GLY A 280 41.56 22.79 1.64
N GLU A 281 41.61 21.52 1.97
CA GLU A 281 42.72 20.64 1.55
C GLU A 281 42.13 19.46 0.78
N LEU A 282 42.56 19.30 -0.49
CA LEU A 282 42.23 18.16 -1.34
C LEU A 282 43.50 17.38 -1.67
N VAL A 283 43.64 16.18 -1.11
CA VAL A 283 44.74 15.26 -1.40
C VAL A 283 44.23 14.08 -2.19
N VAL A 284 44.76 13.89 -3.40
CA VAL A 284 44.47 12.72 -4.23
C VAL A 284 45.65 11.75 -4.18
N GLN A 285 45.45 10.62 -3.50
CA GLN A 285 46.45 9.59 -3.34
C GLN A 285 46.09 8.33 -4.14
N ARG A 286 47.02 7.88 -4.99
CA ARG A 286 46.87 6.60 -5.70
C ARG A 286 47.37 5.47 -4.81
N CYS A 287 46.47 4.53 -4.50
CA CYS A 287 46.81 3.31 -3.78
C CYS A 287 46.66 2.12 -4.73
N ALA A 288 47.50 1.08 -4.55
CA ALA A 288 47.27 -0.19 -5.20
C ALA A 288 46.00 -0.85 -4.56
N ALA A 289 45.15 -1.41 -5.39
CA ALA A 289 44.03 -2.23 -4.86
C ALA A 289 44.64 -3.45 -4.16
N THR A 290 44.44 -3.56 -2.88
CA THR A 290 44.61 -4.84 -2.16
C THR A 290 43.44 -5.73 -2.50
N GLU A 291 43.70 -6.92 -3.07
CA GLU A 291 42.69 -8.00 -3.29
C GLU A 291 42.00 -8.41 -2.01
#